data_6d57d3d62705bb05bdf68c394f6a905f
#
_entry.id   6d57d3d62705bb05bdf68c394f6a905f
#
_cell.length_a   1.000
_cell.length_b   1.000
_cell.length_c   1.000
_cell.angle_alpha   90.00
_cell.angle_beta   90.00
_cell.angle_gamma   90.00
#
_symmetry.space_group_name_H-M   'P 1'
#
loop_
_entity.id
_entity.type
_entity.pdbx_description
1 polymer ?
#
loop_
_entity_poly.entity_id
_entity_poly.type
_entity_poly.pdbx_seq_one_letter_code
_entity_poly.pdbx_strand_id
1 'polypeptide(L)'
;MAWSDRAVRADPSDVTGLVRHRCTALWLAAALLAATLLSPATAAAAPQPWNGRYQMITYASQKAGTSPASRQQESDFGAVFTLATQCSGNRCVATVIDGPRPGNPTIPQPTRYAWSGSEWASSYDWLWDCFLGEGNQKQWARATSWASYQPQPDGSLKGTWHTDIAEGACRGSVVMPVAAFPA
;
A
#
# COMPACT_ATOMS: atom_id res chain seq x y z
N MET A 1 -1.43 -70.00 -5.85
CA MET A 1 -1.67 -70.76 -7.09
C MET A 1 -1.17 -69.91 -8.26
N ALA A 2 -0.03 -70.38 -8.75
CA ALA A 2 0.35 -70.76 -10.11
C ALA A 2 0.41 -69.54 -11.09
N TRP A 3 1.57 -69.08 -11.39
CA TRP A 3 2.54 -69.39 -12.48
C TRP A 3 1.99 -69.08 -13.88
N SER A 4 2.62 -68.15 -14.61
CA SER A 4 3.27 -68.53 -15.88
C SER A 4 4.18 -67.44 -16.41
N ASP A 5 5.46 -67.75 -16.48
CA ASP A 5 6.52 -67.10 -17.28
C ASP A 5 6.20 -67.20 -18.79
N ARG A 6 6.50 -66.14 -19.50
CA ARG A 6 6.81 -66.29 -20.93
C ARG A 6 7.90 -65.28 -21.35
N ALA A 7 9.10 -65.81 -21.39
CA ALA A 7 10.22 -65.19 -22.06
C ALA A 7 9.95 -65.10 -23.60
N VAL A 8 10.16 -63.90 -24.18
CA VAL A 8 10.25 -63.71 -25.62
C VAL A 8 11.66 -63.20 -25.97
N ARG A 9 12.33 -63.94 -26.79
CA ARG A 9 13.68 -63.77 -27.33
C ARG A 9 13.85 -62.41 -28.01
N ALA A 10 14.97 -61.78 -27.76
CA ALA A 10 15.49 -60.66 -28.50
C ALA A 10 16.11 -61.10 -29.84
N ASP A 11 15.76 -60.44 -30.91
CA ASP A 11 16.37 -60.56 -32.25
C ASP A 11 17.46 -59.48 -32.42
N PRO A 12 18.72 -59.81 -32.76
CA PRO A 12 19.81 -58.86 -32.85
C PRO A 12 20.04 -58.38 -34.29
N SER A 13 19.13 -57.57 -34.80
CA SER A 13 19.38 -56.96 -36.10
C SER A 13 18.59 -55.65 -36.27
N ASP A 14 19.04 -54.59 -35.55
CA ASP A 14 18.79 -53.24 -36.00
C ASP A 14 19.67 -52.23 -35.23
N VAL A 15 20.94 -52.13 -35.55
CA VAL A 15 21.92 -51.23 -34.87
C VAL A 15 22.41 -50.10 -35.82
N THR A 16 21.73 -49.79 -36.88
CA THR A 16 22.24 -48.77 -37.87
C THR A 16 21.38 -47.52 -38.01
N GLY A 17 20.33 -47.29 -37.20
CA GLY A 17 19.43 -46.16 -37.37
C GLY A 17 19.55 -45.02 -36.34
N LEU A 18 20.37 -45.13 -35.27
CA LEU A 18 20.21 -44.29 -34.07
C LEU A 18 21.26 -43.20 -33.84
N VAL A 19 22.11 -42.87 -34.81
CA VAL A 19 23.21 -41.90 -34.58
C VAL A 19 22.95 -40.51 -35.21
N ARG A 20 21.92 -40.33 -36.07
CA ARG A 20 21.69 -39.02 -36.73
C ARG A 20 20.66 -38.07 -36.10
N HIS A 21 19.92 -38.48 -35.11
CA HIS A 21 18.89 -37.61 -34.49
C HIS A 21 19.25 -37.01 -33.10
N ARG A 22 20.44 -37.28 -32.55
CA ARG A 22 20.81 -36.76 -31.22
C ARG A 22 21.47 -35.38 -31.23
N CYS A 23 21.95 -34.87 -32.35
CA CYS A 23 22.60 -33.55 -32.41
C CYS A 23 21.62 -32.36 -32.65
N THR A 24 20.45 -32.61 -33.22
CA THR A 24 19.48 -31.52 -33.48
C THR A 24 18.57 -31.20 -32.25
N ALA A 25 18.38 -32.17 -31.35
CA ALA A 25 17.56 -31.94 -30.17
C ALA A 25 18.24 -31.11 -29.08
N LEU A 26 19.56 -31.08 -29.02
CA LEU A 26 20.34 -30.33 -28.02
C LEU A 26 20.40 -28.81 -28.30
N TRP A 27 20.27 -28.39 -29.56
CA TRP A 27 20.27 -26.98 -29.93
C TRP A 27 18.93 -26.27 -29.68
N LEU A 28 17.83 -26.99 -29.73
CA LEU A 28 16.50 -26.42 -29.46
C LEU A 28 16.22 -26.25 -27.95
N ALA A 29 16.85 -27.06 -27.09
CA ALA A 29 16.70 -26.91 -25.63
C ALA A 29 17.49 -25.71 -25.09
N ALA A 30 18.62 -25.34 -25.72
CA ALA A 30 19.43 -24.19 -25.28
C ALA A 30 18.78 -22.83 -25.66
N ALA A 31 17.98 -22.78 -26.72
CA ALA A 31 17.31 -21.55 -27.15
C ALA A 31 16.09 -21.19 -26.29
N LEU A 32 15.45 -22.17 -25.63
CA LEU A 32 14.29 -21.95 -24.76
C LEU A 32 14.67 -21.45 -23.36
N LEU A 33 15.89 -21.68 -22.89
CA LEU A 33 16.38 -21.25 -21.58
C LEU A 33 16.84 -19.78 -21.55
N ALA A 34 17.12 -19.17 -22.68
CA ALA A 34 17.56 -17.76 -22.77
C ALA A 34 16.39 -16.74 -22.76
N ALA A 35 15.16 -17.18 -22.97
CA ALA A 35 13.99 -16.30 -23.08
C ALA A 35 13.33 -15.93 -21.73
N THR A 36 13.76 -16.53 -20.61
CA THR A 36 13.08 -16.37 -19.31
C THR A 36 13.70 -15.34 -18.37
N LEU A 37 14.75 -14.61 -18.78
CA LEU A 37 15.46 -13.67 -17.89
C LEU A 37 15.16 -12.18 -18.16
N LEU A 38 14.29 -11.86 -19.10
CA LEU A 38 13.79 -10.49 -19.26
C LEU A 38 12.48 -10.34 -18.47
N SER A 39 12.57 -10.38 -17.12
CA SER A 39 11.50 -9.80 -16.30
C SER A 39 11.44 -8.31 -16.64
N PRO A 40 10.31 -7.78 -17.16
CA PRO A 40 10.18 -6.35 -17.32
C PRO A 40 10.32 -5.73 -15.93
N ALA A 41 11.35 -4.90 -15.74
CA ALA A 41 11.42 -4.04 -14.58
C ALA A 41 10.11 -3.24 -14.58
N THR A 42 9.26 -3.44 -13.58
CA THR A 42 8.07 -2.61 -13.37
C THR A 42 8.58 -1.18 -13.19
N ALA A 43 8.47 -0.38 -14.24
CA ALA A 43 8.76 1.04 -14.16
C ALA A 43 7.83 1.60 -13.07
N ALA A 44 8.41 2.14 -12.01
CA ALA A 44 7.64 2.88 -11.01
C ALA A 44 6.86 3.97 -11.75
N ALA A 45 5.55 4.03 -11.54
CA ALA A 45 4.72 5.04 -12.16
C ALA A 45 5.28 6.43 -11.80
N ALA A 46 5.40 7.30 -12.80
CA ALA A 46 5.80 8.67 -12.56
C ALA A 46 4.83 9.31 -11.55
N PRO A 47 5.32 10.07 -10.57
CA PRO A 47 4.46 10.70 -9.58
C PRO A 47 3.46 11.61 -10.27
N GLN A 48 2.17 11.42 -10.00
CA GLN A 48 1.15 12.39 -10.35
C GLN A 48 1.23 13.53 -9.33
N PRO A 49 1.58 14.77 -9.74
CA PRO A 49 1.67 15.88 -8.80
C PRO A 49 0.33 16.10 -8.09
N TRP A 50 0.35 16.19 -6.76
CA TRP A 50 -0.83 16.53 -5.97
C TRP A 50 -0.86 18.04 -5.74
N ASN A 51 -1.43 18.76 -6.69
CA ASN A 51 -1.46 20.22 -6.71
C ASN A 51 -2.90 20.72 -6.80
N GLY A 52 -3.16 21.87 -6.16
CA GLY A 52 -4.44 22.55 -6.22
C GLY A 52 -5.30 22.31 -4.99
N ARG A 53 -6.59 22.62 -5.13
CA ARG A 53 -7.58 22.53 -4.05
C ARG A 53 -8.25 21.19 -4.06
N TYR A 54 -8.39 20.59 -2.86
CA TYR A 54 -9.05 19.31 -2.66
C TYR A 54 -9.94 19.36 -1.43
N GLN A 55 -11.16 18.85 -1.56
CA GLN A 55 -12.00 18.47 -0.44
C GLN A 55 -11.46 17.16 0.12
N MET A 56 -10.77 17.21 1.24
CA MET A 56 -10.28 16.02 1.93
C MET A 56 -11.31 15.57 2.97
N ILE A 57 -11.64 14.28 2.99
CA ILE A 57 -12.65 13.69 3.87
C ILE A 57 -12.04 12.52 4.62
N THR A 58 -12.32 12.46 5.93
CA THR A 58 -12.05 11.31 6.79
C THR A 58 -13.38 10.68 7.17
N TYR A 59 -13.55 9.41 6.82
CA TYR A 59 -14.78 8.65 7.12
C TYR A 59 -14.70 8.05 8.52
N ALA A 60 -14.84 8.89 9.52
CA ALA A 60 -14.73 8.50 10.94
C ALA A 60 -15.89 7.58 11.37
N SER A 61 -17.03 7.65 10.72
CA SER A 61 -18.16 6.72 10.93
C SER A 61 -17.84 5.27 10.53
N GLN A 62 -16.80 5.07 9.69
CA GLN A 62 -16.35 3.76 9.21
C GLN A 62 -15.07 3.29 9.90
N LYS A 63 -14.68 3.95 11.00
CA LYS A 63 -13.45 3.59 11.69
C LYS A 63 -13.50 2.18 12.27
N ALA A 64 -12.34 1.51 12.23
CA ALA A 64 -12.11 0.19 12.77
C ALA A 64 -10.80 0.15 13.54
N GLY A 65 -10.54 -0.95 14.25
CA GLY A 65 -9.27 -1.14 14.96
C GLY A 65 -9.43 -1.82 16.30
N THR A 66 -8.33 -1.89 17.03
CA THR A 66 -8.26 -2.57 18.35
C THR A 66 -8.48 -1.61 19.53
N SER A 67 -8.26 -0.30 19.32
CA SER A 67 -8.50 0.72 20.33
C SER A 67 -9.98 0.82 20.71
N PRO A 68 -10.33 1.06 21.98
CA PRO A 68 -11.70 1.45 22.36
C PRO A 68 -12.22 2.66 21.58
N ALA A 69 -11.35 3.59 21.17
CA ALA A 69 -11.70 4.76 20.36
C ALA A 69 -12.29 4.39 18.98
N SER A 70 -11.91 3.23 18.43
CA SER A 70 -12.47 2.75 17.15
C SER A 70 -13.95 2.41 17.20
N ARG A 71 -14.51 2.21 18.39
CA ARG A 71 -15.93 1.88 18.64
C ARG A 71 -16.78 3.07 19.06
N GLN A 72 -16.17 4.22 19.33
CA GLN A 72 -16.87 5.45 19.65
C GLN A 72 -17.54 6.01 18.38
N GLN A 73 -18.79 6.45 18.49
CA GLN A 73 -19.46 7.09 17.36
C GLN A 73 -18.82 8.43 17.08
N GLU A 74 -18.55 8.67 15.80
CA GLU A 74 -17.98 9.92 15.30
C GLU A 74 -18.49 10.17 13.88
N SER A 75 -18.90 11.40 13.62
CA SER A 75 -19.32 11.80 12.28
C SER A 75 -18.10 11.94 11.35
N ASP A 76 -18.31 11.68 10.07
CA ASP A 76 -17.32 11.99 9.05
C ASP A 76 -16.98 13.49 9.09
N PHE A 77 -15.73 13.81 8.85
CA PHE A 77 -15.25 15.18 8.84
C PHE A 77 -14.32 15.45 7.67
N GLY A 78 -14.19 16.70 7.32
CA GLY A 78 -13.31 17.09 6.23
C GLY A 78 -13.30 18.60 6.01
N ALA A 79 -12.39 19.03 5.15
CA ALA A 79 -12.25 20.42 4.77
C ALA A 79 -11.57 20.54 3.40
N VAL A 80 -11.59 21.75 2.85
CA VAL A 80 -10.84 22.07 1.64
C VAL A 80 -9.42 22.50 2.03
N PHE A 81 -8.45 21.84 1.39
CA PHE A 81 -7.03 22.14 1.53
C PHE A 81 -6.43 22.48 0.16
N THR A 82 -5.43 23.31 0.15
CA THR A 82 -4.60 23.58 -1.03
C THR A 82 -3.26 22.88 -0.85
N LEU A 83 -2.86 22.09 -1.84
CA LEU A 83 -1.60 21.37 -1.85
C LEU A 83 -0.68 21.89 -2.97
N ALA A 84 0.61 21.85 -2.71
CA ALA A 84 1.66 22.13 -3.69
C ALA A 84 2.73 21.05 -3.64
N THR A 85 3.01 20.43 -4.78
CA THR A 85 4.03 19.41 -4.95
C THR A 85 5.34 20.01 -5.43
N GLN A 86 6.42 19.65 -4.78
CA GLN A 86 7.79 19.92 -5.21
C GLN A 86 8.53 18.61 -5.41
N CYS A 87 9.26 18.49 -6.52
CA CYS A 87 10.05 17.32 -6.85
C CYS A 87 11.53 17.68 -7.01
N SER A 88 12.41 16.80 -6.49
CA SER A 88 13.86 16.87 -6.72
C SER A 88 14.30 15.45 -7.11
N GLY A 89 14.62 15.27 -8.40
CA GLY A 89 14.82 13.94 -8.98
C GLY A 89 13.56 13.08 -8.80
N ASN A 90 13.72 11.89 -8.24
CA ASN A 90 12.62 10.95 -8.04
C ASN A 90 11.87 11.16 -6.70
N ARG A 91 12.22 12.18 -5.93
CA ARG A 91 11.59 12.48 -4.65
C ARG A 91 10.62 13.64 -4.83
N CYS A 92 9.33 13.37 -4.61
CA CYS A 92 8.28 14.38 -4.64
C CYS A 92 7.64 14.50 -3.27
N VAL A 93 7.34 15.72 -2.84
CA VAL A 93 6.64 16.03 -1.60
C VAL A 93 5.50 16.99 -1.90
N ALA A 94 4.27 16.60 -1.59
CA ALA A 94 3.11 17.45 -1.58
C ALA A 94 2.96 18.07 -0.18
N THR A 95 2.88 19.39 -0.10
CA THR A 95 2.74 20.13 1.16
C THR A 95 1.38 20.83 1.18
N VAL A 96 0.67 20.73 2.30
CA VAL A 96 -0.52 21.54 2.55
C VAL A 96 -0.07 22.99 2.78
N ILE A 97 -0.43 23.89 1.86
CA ILE A 97 -0.04 25.30 1.90
C ILE A 97 -1.17 26.22 2.36
N ASP A 98 -2.42 25.75 2.34
CA ASP A 98 -3.60 26.48 2.82
C ASP A 98 -4.68 25.50 3.26
N GLY A 99 -5.49 25.92 4.26
CA GLY A 99 -6.59 25.14 4.82
C GLY A 99 -6.69 25.32 6.34
N PRO A 100 -7.72 24.73 6.97
CA PRO A 100 -7.90 24.82 8.41
C PRO A 100 -6.78 24.07 9.16
N ARG A 101 -6.40 24.60 10.30
CA ARG A 101 -5.47 23.91 11.20
C ARG A 101 -6.17 22.76 11.91
N PRO A 102 -5.44 21.68 12.23
CA PRO A 102 -5.96 20.62 13.07
C PRO A 102 -6.45 21.17 14.41
N GLY A 103 -7.56 20.64 14.92
CA GLY A 103 -8.05 20.98 16.26
C GLY A 103 -7.10 20.51 17.38
N ASN A 104 -6.29 19.47 17.12
CA ASN A 104 -5.26 19.03 18.04
C ASN A 104 -3.93 19.74 17.73
N PRO A 105 -3.42 20.60 18.64
CA PRO A 105 -2.25 21.42 18.38
C PRO A 105 -0.94 20.62 18.33
N THR A 106 -0.93 19.36 18.75
CA THR A 106 0.25 18.49 18.76
C THR A 106 0.49 17.83 17.39
N ILE A 107 -0.48 17.92 16.46
CA ILE A 107 -0.31 17.43 15.09
C ILE A 107 0.64 18.38 14.33
N PRO A 108 1.78 17.87 13.82
CA PRO A 108 2.78 18.70 13.15
C PRO A 108 2.22 19.43 11.91
N GLN A 109 2.63 20.68 11.75
CA GLN A 109 2.26 21.53 10.62
C GLN A 109 3.51 22.14 9.94
N PRO A 110 3.49 22.35 8.63
CA PRO A 110 2.46 21.94 7.66
C PRO A 110 2.49 20.41 7.43
N THR A 111 1.33 19.83 7.12
CA THR A 111 1.26 18.43 6.72
C THR A 111 1.96 18.21 5.37
N ARG A 112 2.79 17.18 5.28
CA ARG A 112 3.56 16.82 4.09
C ARG A 112 3.32 15.37 3.75
N TYR A 113 3.16 15.10 2.46
CA TYR A 113 3.00 13.76 1.90
C TYR A 113 4.15 13.48 0.94
N ALA A 114 4.93 12.44 1.19
CA ALA A 114 5.97 11.98 0.29
C ALA A 114 5.41 10.96 -0.71
N TRP A 115 5.86 11.03 -1.96
CA TRP A 115 5.52 10.03 -2.97
C TRP A 115 6.32 8.74 -2.75
N SER A 116 5.63 7.60 -2.60
CA SER A 116 6.26 6.28 -2.38
C SER A 116 6.52 5.48 -3.66
N GLY A 117 6.05 5.98 -4.82
CA GLY A 117 6.04 5.26 -6.11
C GLY A 117 4.63 4.86 -6.56
N SER A 118 3.68 4.78 -5.65
CA SER A 118 2.27 4.43 -5.94
C SER A 118 1.26 5.28 -5.17
N GLU A 119 1.65 5.90 -4.07
CA GLU A 119 0.78 6.68 -3.20
C GLU A 119 1.52 7.86 -2.54
N TRP A 120 0.77 8.82 -2.08
CA TRP A 120 1.21 9.91 -1.23
C TRP A 120 1.07 9.49 0.22
N ALA A 121 2.16 9.46 0.97
CA ALA A 121 2.19 9.00 2.35
C ALA A 121 2.74 10.07 3.30
N SER A 122 2.14 10.17 4.48
CA SER A 122 2.57 11.00 5.60
C SER A 122 2.63 10.18 6.87
N SER A 123 3.64 10.42 7.71
CA SER A 123 3.72 9.81 9.05
C SER A 123 4.19 10.85 10.06
N TYR A 124 3.64 10.81 11.27
CA TYR A 124 3.98 11.74 12.33
C TYR A 124 3.59 11.21 13.71
N ASP A 125 4.32 11.68 14.72
CA ASP A 125 4.02 11.44 16.13
C ASP A 125 3.25 12.64 16.71
N TRP A 126 2.32 12.37 17.61
CA TRP A 126 1.46 13.35 18.26
C TRP A 126 0.87 12.82 19.57
N LEU A 127 0.06 13.62 20.24
CA LEU A 127 -0.66 13.22 21.43
C LEU A 127 -2.14 13.00 21.10
N TRP A 128 -2.58 11.77 21.21
CA TRP A 128 -4.00 11.42 21.07
C TRP A 128 -4.79 11.94 22.27
N ASP A 129 -5.90 12.57 21.99
CA ASP A 129 -6.85 13.05 22.98
C ASP A 129 -7.90 11.96 23.23
N CYS A 130 -7.65 11.12 24.23
CA CYS A 130 -8.51 9.99 24.56
C CYS A 130 -9.78 10.48 25.28
N PHE A 131 -10.94 10.37 24.64
CA PHE A 131 -12.23 10.66 25.23
C PHE A 131 -12.66 9.52 26.17
N LEU A 132 -12.89 9.83 27.45
CA LEU A 132 -13.27 8.87 28.49
C LEU A 132 -14.75 8.97 28.92
N GLY A 133 -15.57 9.69 28.14
CA GLY A 133 -16.96 9.98 28.43
C GLY A 133 -17.19 11.40 28.94
N GLU A 134 -18.45 11.84 28.93
CA GLU A 134 -18.83 13.17 29.39
C GLU A 134 -18.47 13.37 30.88
N GLY A 135 -17.96 14.56 31.21
CA GLY A 135 -17.55 14.94 32.58
C GLY A 135 -16.19 14.39 33.01
N ASN A 136 -15.55 13.52 32.24
CA ASN A 136 -14.21 13.04 32.52
C ASN A 136 -13.15 13.93 31.87
N GLN A 137 -12.00 14.08 32.55
CA GLN A 137 -10.84 14.75 31.94
C GLN A 137 -10.32 13.89 30.77
N LYS A 138 -9.96 14.56 29.70
CA LYS A 138 -9.30 13.93 28.57
C LYS A 138 -7.93 13.41 28.99
N GLN A 139 -7.58 12.23 28.49
CA GLN A 139 -6.28 11.62 28.69
C GLN A 139 -5.44 11.74 27.44
N TRP A 140 -4.30 12.42 27.55
CA TRP A 140 -3.34 12.51 26.45
C TRP A 140 -2.47 11.25 26.42
N ALA A 141 -2.36 10.64 25.25
CA ALA A 141 -1.57 9.44 25.03
C ALA A 141 -0.68 9.60 23.79
N ARG A 142 0.54 9.08 23.84
CA ARG A 142 1.42 9.08 22.69
C ARG A 142 0.80 8.25 21.56
N ALA A 143 0.85 8.80 20.36
CA ALA A 143 0.34 8.15 19.16
C ALA A 143 1.23 8.41 17.96
N THR A 144 1.30 7.44 17.07
CA THR A 144 1.91 7.57 15.76
C THR A 144 0.83 7.37 14.71
N SER A 145 0.73 8.30 13.77
CA SER A 145 -0.18 8.20 12.64
C SER A 145 0.55 8.10 11.32
N TRP A 146 -0.06 7.39 10.37
CA TRP A 146 0.32 7.46 8.97
C TRP A 146 -0.95 7.51 8.12
N ALA A 147 -0.92 8.36 7.11
CA ALA A 147 -1.99 8.51 6.14
C ALA A 147 -1.43 8.23 4.75
N SER A 148 -2.18 7.49 3.95
CA SER A 148 -1.86 7.26 2.55
C SER A 148 -3.01 7.68 1.65
N TYR A 149 -2.67 8.16 0.44
CA TYR A 149 -3.61 8.59 -0.58
C TYR A 149 -3.14 8.10 -1.94
N GLN A 150 -3.85 7.14 -2.51
CA GLN A 150 -3.57 6.58 -3.82
C GLN A 150 -4.38 7.32 -4.89
N PRO A 151 -3.73 7.90 -5.92
CA PRO A 151 -4.40 8.55 -7.03
C PRO A 151 -5.35 7.59 -7.77
N GLN A 152 -6.51 8.11 -8.15
CA GLN A 152 -7.53 7.41 -8.93
C GLN A 152 -7.59 7.98 -10.35
N PRO A 153 -8.11 7.22 -11.35
CA PRO A 153 -8.21 7.69 -12.73
C PRO A 153 -9.09 8.94 -12.92
N ASP A 154 -10.03 9.19 -12.00
CA ASP A 154 -10.93 10.35 -12.02
C ASP A 154 -10.31 11.61 -11.38
N GLY A 155 -9.03 11.57 -11.00
CA GLY A 155 -8.32 12.67 -10.33
C GLY A 155 -8.58 12.76 -8.82
N SER A 156 -9.43 11.93 -8.26
CA SER A 156 -9.58 11.78 -6.81
C SER A 156 -8.42 10.98 -6.22
N LEU A 157 -8.31 11.00 -4.90
CA LEU A 157 -7.40 10.11 -4.19
C LEU A 157 -8.17 9.37 -3.10
N LYS A 158 -7.82 8.10 -2.86
CA LYS A 158 -8.41 7.28 -1.80
C LYS A 158 -7.33 6.59 -0.99
N GLY A 159 -7.60 6.34 0.27
CA GLY A 159 -6.62 5.70 1.12
C GLY A 159 -7.09 5.47 2.54
N THR A 160 -6.16 5.43 3.45
CA THR A 160 -6.41 5.19 4.87
C THR A 160 -5.62 6.14 5.75
N TRP A 161 -6.20 6.49 6.87
CA TRP A 161 -5.50 7.12 7.99
C TRP A 161 -5.48 6.11 9.14
N HIS A 162 -4.30 5.67 9.51
CA HIS A 162 -4.05 4.74 10.60
C HIS A 162 -3.39 5.47 11.76
N THR A 163 -3.81 5.19 12.99
CA THR A 163 -3.20 5.69 14.21
C THR A 163 -2.98 4.54 15.18
N ASP A 164 -1.76 4.39 15.66
CA ASP A 164 -1.41 3.54 16.80
C ASP A 164 -1.28 4.40 18.05
N ILE A 165 -2.11 4.11 19.07
CA ILE A 165 -2.10 4.75 20.37
C ILE A 165 -1.30 3.86 21.32
N ALA A 166 -0.17 4.35 21.81
CA ALA A 166 0.82 3.54 22.51
C ALA A 166 0.41 3.17 23.93
N GLU A 167 -0.43 4.00 24.59
CA GLU A 167 -0.67 3.90 26.03
C GLU A 167 -2.07 4.40 26.42
N GLY A 168 -2.40 4.24 27.71
CA GLY A 168 -3.65 4.76 28.30
C GLY A 168 -4.89 3.95 27.95
N ALA A 169 -6.04 4.52 28.30
CA ALA A 169 -7.35 3.87 28.13
C ALA A 169 -7.75 3.66 26.66
N CYS A 170 -7.18 4.46 25.73
CA CYS A 170 -7.40 4.32 24.30
C CYS A 170 -6.31 3.51 23.58
N ARG A 171 -5.42 2.83 24.29
CA ARG A 171 -4.36 2.03 23.69
C ARG A 171 -4.89 1.07 22.60
N GLY A 172 -4.20 1.00 21.48
CA GLY A 172 -4.54 0.16 20.34
C GLY A 172 -4.56 0.96 19.04
N SER A 173 -5.11 0.40 18.00
CA SER A 173 -5.15 1.01 16.66
C SER A 173 -6.52 1.58 16.32
N VAL A 174 -6.52 2.66 15.52
CA VAL A 174 -7.69 3.21 14.84
C VAL A 174 -7.34 3.38 13.38
N VAL A 175 -8.18 2.87 12.48
CA VAL A 175 -8.02 3.00 11.03
C VAL A 175 -9.29 3.61 10.46
N MET A 176 -9.16 4.64 9.66
CA MET A 176 -10.26 5.33 8.99
C MET A 176 -10.00 5.41 7.49
N PRO A 177 -10.99 5.13 6.62
CA PRO A 177 -10.87 5.45 5.21
C PRO A 177 -10.75 6.96 5.03
N VAL A 178 -9.98 7.39 4.02
CA VAL A 178 -9.86 8.80 3.64
C VAL A 178 -10.00 8.95 2.13
N ALA A 179 -10.46 10.12 1.71
CA ALA A 179 -10.51 10.48 0.30
C ALA A 179 -10.19 11.97 0.11
N ALA A 180 -9.71 12.32 -1.09
CA ALA A 180 -9.52 13.68 -1.51
C ALA A 180 -10.11 13.86 -2.92
N PHE A 181 -10.96 14.84 -3.09
CA PHE A 181 -11.63 15.17 -4.35
C PHE A 181 -11.20 16.56 -4.82
N PRO A 182 -10.89 16.76 -6.11
CA PRO A 182 -10.67 18.09 -6.65
C PRO A 182 -11.83 19.04 -6.31
N ALA A 183 -11.54 20.28 -5.88
CA ALA A 183 -12.49 21.28 -5.39
C ALA A 183 -12.36 22.62 -6.12
#